data_b471fee7ef4675239184801148b05e88
#
_entry.id   b471fee7ef4675239184801148b05e88
#
_cell.length_a   1.000
_cell.length_b   1.000
_cell.length_c   1.000
_cell.angle_alpha   90.00
_cell.angle_beta   90.00
_cell.angle_gamma   90.00
#
_symmetry.space_group_name_H-M   'P 1'
#
loop_
_entity.id
_entity.type
_entity.pdbx_description
1 polymer ?
#
loop_
_entity_poly.entity_id
_entity_poly.type
_entity_poly.pdbx_seq_one_letter_code
_entity_poly.pdbx_strand_id
1 'polypeptide(L)'
;MIIRIVKMTFVPERINDFLELFNASKHLIRNMDGCSHLELLNDVNSPNIFFTYSYWQSENDLNNYRNSELFATVWSKTKVLFIAKAEAWSVLQKVVLE
;
A
#
# COMPACT_ATOMS: atom_id res chain seq x y z
N MET A 1 17.55 -0.44 -1.01
CA MET A 1 16.15 -0.47 -1.41
C MET A 1 15.28 -0.97 -0.28
N ILE A 2 14.19 -0.30 -0.02
CA ILE A 2 13.21 -0.69 1.01
C ILE A 2 12.00 -1.30 0.33
N ILE A 3 11.52 -2.42 0.85
CA ILE A 3 10.24 -2.99 0.45
C ILE A 3 9.24 -2.67 1.56
N ARG A 4 8.13 -2.04 1.17
CA ARG A 4 7.06 -1.70 2.10
C ARG A 4 5.87 -2.62 1.86
N ILE A 5 5.42 -3.30 2.94
CA ILE A 5 4.28 -4.21 2.90
C ILE A 5 3.24 -3.66 3.86
N VAL A 6 2.02 -3.44 3.37
CA VAL A 6 0.91 -2.96 4.20
C VAL A 6 -0.25 -3.94 4.07
N LYS A 7 -0.68 -4.49 5.20
CA LYS A 7 -1.84 -5.38 5.26
C LYS A 7 -3.07 -4.58 5.67
N MET A 8 -4.12 -4.70 4.88
CA MET A 8 -5.38 -3.98 5.08
C MET A 8 -6.53 -4.98 5.10
N THR A 9 -7.40 -4.88 6.11
CA THR A 9 -8.57 -5.74 6.25
C THR A 9 -9.81 -4.85 6.19
N PHE A 10 -10.60 -5.02 5.12
CA PHE A 10 -11.73 -4.14 4.85
C PHE A 10 -13.06 -4.74 5.33
N VAL A 11 -14.01 -3.87 5.60
CA VAL A 11 -15.41 -4.26 5.70
C VAL A 11 -15.78 -4.93 4.38
N PRO A 12 -16.30 -6.19 4.37
CA PRO A 12 -16.53 -6.92 3.11
C PRO A 12 -17.40 -6.16 2.10
N GLU A 13 -18.40 -5.42 2.56
CA GLU A 13 -19.30 -4.64 1.69
C GLU A 13 -18.62 -3.40 1.11
N ARG A 14 -17.42 -3.05 1.57
CA ARG A 14 -16.70 -1.85 1.15
C ARG A 14 -15.48 -2.16 0.27
N ILE A 15 -15.31 -3.42 -0.14
CA ILE A 15 -14.18 -3.82 -0.98
C ILE A 15 -14.15 -3.03 -2.30
N ASN A 16 -15.30 -2.88 -2.96
CA ASN A 16 -15.37 -2.16 -4.21
C ASN A 16 -15.03 -0.68 -4.05
N ASP A 17 -15.39 -0.07 -2.94
CA ASP A 17 -15.03 1.31 -2.64
C ASP A 17 -13.52 1.48 -2.55
N PHE A 18 -12.85 0.52 -1.90
CA PHE A 18 -11.39 0.52 -1.84
C PHE A 18 -10.77 0.34 -3.22
N LEU A 19 -11.26 -0.59 -4.02
CA LEU A 19 -10.71 -0.84 -5.36
C LEU A 19 -10.85 0.38 -6.26
N GLU A 20 -11.96 1.10 -6.19
CA GLU A 20 -12.14 2.35 -6.92
C GLU A 20 -11.15 3.41 -6.47
N LEU A 21 -10.96 3.56 -5.15
CA LEU A 21 -9.99 4.50 -4.58
C LEU A 21 -8.58 4.18 -5.02
N PHE A 22 -8.18 2.90 -4.94
CA PHE A 22 -6.85 2.46 -5.34
C PHE A 22 -6.64 2.67 -6.84
N ASN A 23 -7.60 2.34 -7.67
CA ASN A 23 -7.53 2.57 -9.11
C ASN A 23 -7.32 4.05 -9.46
N ALA A 24 -7.96 4.95 -8.71
CA ALA A 24 -7.82 6.39 -8.91
C ALA A 24 -6.46 6.91 -8.45
N SER A 25 -5.79 6.21 -7.53
CA SER A 25 -4.58 6.70 -6.85
C SER A 25 -3.30 6.00 -7.31
N LYS A 26 -3.39 4.79 -7.85
CA LYS A 26 -2.23 3.90 -8.05
C LYS A 26 -1.11 4.52 -8.89
N HIS A 27 -1.43 5.23 -9.95
CA HIS A 27 -0.42 5.84 -10.82
C HIS A 27 0.28 7.01 -10.12
N LEU A 28 -0.44 7.76 -9.30
CA LEU A 28 0.14 8.85 -8.52
C LEU A 28 1.13 8.30 -7.48
N ILE A 29 0.78 7.21 -6.83
CA ILE A 29 1.66 6.55 -5.86
C ILE A 29 2.89 5.99 -6.57
N ARG A 30 2.68 5.27 -7.68
CA ARG A 30 3.79 4.67 -8.45
C ARG A 30 4.77 5.72 -8.96
N ASN A 31 4.29 6.92 -9.26
CA ASN A 31 5.11 8.01 -9.78
C ASN A 31 5.76 8.88 -8.69
N MET A 32 5.58 8.56 -7.42
CA MET A 32 6.29 9.26 -6.36
C MET A 32 7.79 9.01 -6.46
N ASP A 33 8.57 10.02 -6.10
CA ASP A 33 10.03 9.93 -6.11
C ASP A 33 10.51 8.74 -5.29
N GLY A 34 11.39 7.94 -5.88
CA GLY A 34 11.95 6.77 -5.23
C GLY A 34 11.10 5.51 -5.28
N CYS A 35 9.87 5.58 -5.74
CA CYS A 35 9.02 4.40 -5.91
C CYS A 35 9.32 3.72 -7.24
N SER A 36 9.79 2.47 -7.19
CA SER A 36 10.15 1.70 -8.39
C SER A 36 9.22 0.53 -8.68
N HIS A 37 8.30 0.23 -7.76
CA HIS A 37 7.38 -0.91 -7.91
C HIS A 37 6.17 -0.71 -7.00
N LEU A 38 5.01 -1.08 -7.48
CA LEU A 38 3.77 -1.06 -6.69
C LEU A 38 2.86 -2.19 -7.15
N GLU A 39 2.45 -3.03 -6.22
CA GLU A 39 1.46 -4.09 -6.45
C GLU A 39 0.36 -4.00 -5.41
N LEU A 40 -0.83 -4.38 -5.81
CA LEU A 40 -1.93 -4.69 -4.90
C LEU A 40 -2.14 -6.19 -4.92
N LEU A 41 -2.05 -6.83 -3.77
CA LEU A 41 -2.21 -8.28 -3.60
C LEU A 41 -3.48 -8.54 -2.79
N ASN A 42 -4.13 -9.65 -3.09
CA ASN A 42 -5.34 -10.07 -2.39
C ASN A 42 -5.11 -11.45 -1.78
N ASP A 43 -5.50 -11.64 -0.53
CA ASP A 43 -5.37 -12.94 0.13
C ASP A 43 -6.24 -13.98 -0.58
N VAL A 44 -5.68 -15.17 -0.83
CA VAL A 44 -6.39 -16.20 -1.60
C VAL A 44 -7.58 -16.80 -0.86
N ASN A 45 -7.59 -16.71 0.47
CA ASN A 45 -8.65 -17.31 1.30
C ASN A 45 -9.61 -16.27 1.89
N SER A 46 -9.21 -14.99 1.94
CA SER A 46 -9.99 -13.93 2.55
C SER A 46 -10.11 -12.75 1.58
N PRO A 47 -11.22 -12.63 0.85
CA PRO A 47 -11.36 -11.63 -0.21
C PRO A 47 -11.32 -10.18 0.28
N ASN A 48 -11.48 -9.95 1.59
CA ASN A 48 -11.42 -8.61 2.18
C ASN A 48 -10.04 -8.25 2.75
N ILE A 49 -9.04 -9.11 2.57
CA ILE A 49 -7.67 -8.83 2.99
C ILE A 49 -6.82 -8.52 1.76
N PHE A 50 -6.20 -7.36 1.77
CA PHE A 50 -5.33 -6.89 0.70
C PHE A 50 -3.99 -6.46 1.26
N PHE A 51 -2.98 -6.52 0.41
CA PHE A 51 -1.64 -6.03 0.72
C PHE A 51 -1.20 -5.08 -0.39
N THR A 52 -0.60 -3.95 -0.01
CA THR A 52 0.23 -3.21 -0.96
C THR A 52 1.67 -3.65 -0.76
N TYR A 53 2.37 -3.81 -1.87
CA TYR A 53 3.75 -4.27 -1.92
C TYR A 53 4.49 -3.28 -2.82
N SER A 54 5.39 -2.51 -2.23
CA SER A 54 6.04 -1.43 -2.96
C SER A 54 7.53 -1.37 -2.67
N TYR A 55 8.31 -0.90 -3.66
CA TYR A 55 9.75 -0.75 -3.57
C TYR A 55 10.09 0.73 -3.54
N TRP A 56 10.97 1.11 -2.60
CA TRP A 56 11.42 2.48 -2.42
C TRP A 56 12.94 2.54 -2.43
N GLN A 57 13.49 3.51 -3.15
CA GLN A 57 14.94 3.68 -3.31
C GLN A 57 15.64 3.79 -1.95
N SER A 58 15.03 4.50 -1.01
CA SER A 58 15.56 4.73 0.33
C SER A 58 14.44 4.90 1.33
N GLU A 59 14.79 4.77 2.61
CA GLU A 59 13.86 5.06 3.70
C GLU A 59 13.39 6.52 3.66
N ASN A 60 14.28 7.43 3.26
CA ASN A 60 13.94 8.85 3.14
C ASN A 60 12.83 9.08 2.08
N ASP A 61 12.91 8.40 0.95
CA ASP A 61 11.89 8.50 -0.10
C ASP A 61 10.55 7.95 0.41
N LEU A 62 10.56 6.83 1.12
CA LEU A 62 9.35 6.27 1.72
C LEU A 62 8.74 7.24 2.73
N ASN A 63 9.57 7.86 3.57
CA ASN A 63 9.12 8.83 4.57
C ASN A 63 8.54 10.09 3.90
N ASN A 64 9.16 10.55 2.81
CA ASN A 64 8.63 11.67 2.04
C ASN A 64 7.24 11.36 1.49
N TYR A 65 7.04 10.15 0.96
CA TYR A 65 5.72 9.71 0.52
C TYR A 65 4.72 9.68 1.68
N ARG A 66 5.10 9.08 2.81
CA ARG A 66 4.22 8.96 3.98
C ARG A 66 3.85 10.31 4.60
N ASN A 67 4.66 11.33 4.38
CA ASN A 67 4.39 12.71 4.84
C ASN A 67 3.78 13.58 3.75
N SER A 68 3.49 13.03 2.58
CA SER A 68 2.93 13.77 1.46
C SER A 68 1.42 14.00 1.61
N GLU A 69 0.93 15.02 0.92
CA GLU A 69 -0.50 15.29 0.83
C GLU A 69 -1.24 14.14 0.14
N LEU A 70 -0.62 13.55 -0.88
CA LEU A 70 -1.18 12.39 -1.58
C LEU A 70 -1.46 11.25 -0.60
N PHE A 71 -0.46 10.89 0.23
CA PHE A 71 -0.63 9.83 1.21
C PHE A 71 -1.73 10.18 2.22
N ALA A 72 -1.73 11.40 2.74
CA ALA A 72 -2.73 11.83 3.72
C ALA A 72 -4.15 11.71 3.16
N THR A 73 -4.35 12.13 1.91
CA THR A 73 -5.65 12.08 1.26
C THR A 73 -6.10 10.63 1.02
N VAL A 74 -5.22 9.81 0.44
CA VAL A 74 -5.54 8.41 0.13
C VAL A 74 -5.76 7.61 1.41
N TRP A 75 -4.86 7.78 2.38
CA TRP A 75 -4.94 7.02 3.63
C TRP A 75 -6.18 7.36 4.44
N SER A 76 -6.54 8.63 4.54
CA SER A 76 -7.74 9.04 5.28
C SER A 76 -9.02 8.44 4.71
N LYS A 77 -9.09 8.28 3.38
CA LYS A 77 -10.23 7.64 2.70
C LYS A 77 -10.19 6.12 2.82
N THR A 78 -8.99 5.55 2.90
CA THR A 78 -8.79 4.09 2.99
C THR A 78 -9.13 3.56 4.37
N LYS A 79 -8.63 4.22 5.41
CA LYS A 79 -8.75 3.71 6.79
C LYS A 79 -10.19 3.64 7.28
N VAL A 80 -11.09 4.48 6.77
CA VAL A 80 -12.51 4.43 7.16
C VAL A 80 -13.24 3.20 6.63
N LEU A 81 -12.61 2.45 5.73
CA LEU A 81 -13.15 1.23 5.14
C LEU A 81 -12.69 -0.03 5.88
N PHE A 82 -11.80 0.11 6.87
CA PHE A 82 -11.25 -1.04 7.60
C PHE A 82 -12.25 -1.63 8.59
N ILE A 83 -12.19 -2.97 8.74
CA ILE A 83 -12.85 -3.69 9.82
C ILE A 83 -11.84 -4.09 10.91
N ALA A 84 -10.56 -4.05 10.61
CA ALA A 84 -9.47 -4.33 11.53
C ALA A 84 -8.34 -3.34 11.31
N LYS A 85 -7.47 -3.18 12.31
CA LYS A 85 -6.33 -2.28 12.23
C LYS A 85 -5.35 -2.72 11.15
N ALA A 86 -4.87 -1.79 10.34
CA ALA A 86 -3.84 -2.06 9.35
C ALA A 86 -2.50 -2.40 10.02
N GLU A 87 -1.72 -3.24 9.37
CA GLU A 87 -0.37 -3.61 9.78
C GLU A 87 0.59 -3.25 8.65
N ALA A 88 1.80 -2.81 9.00
CA ALA A 88 2.77 -2.39 7.99
C ALA A 88 4.18 -2.77 8.40
N TRP A 89 5.00 -3.13 7.41
CA TRP A 89 6.39 -3.52 7.60
C TRP A 89 7.26 -2.87 6.55
N SER A 90 8.46 -2.49 6.95
CA SER A 90 9.54 -2.12 6.03
C SER A 90 10.60 -3.19 6.14
N VAL A 91 10.98 -3.80 5.03
CA VAL A 91 11.93 -4.90 4.99
C VAL A 91 12.98 -4.66 3.92
N LEU A 92 14.12 -5.35 4.05
CA LEU A 92 15.21 -5.31 3.09
C LEU A 92 15.33 -6.65 2.40
N GLN A 93 15.62 -6.63 1.10
CA GLN A 93 15.97 -7.85 0.39
C GLN A 93 17.35 -8.31 0.85
N LYS A 94 17.45 -9.51 1.40
CA LYS A 94 18.73 -10.09 1.80
C LYS A 94 19.27 -11.03 0.74
N VAL A 95 18.40 -11.86 0.17
CA VAL A 95 18.75 -12.80 -0.89
C VAL A 95 17.60 -12.88 -1.88
N VAL A 96 17.89 -12.75 -3.14
CA VAL A 96 16.90 -12.91 -4.22
C VAL A 96 17.41 -13.98 -5.16
N LEU A 97 16.62 -15.00 -5.39
CA LEU A 97 16.92 -16.09 -6.32
C LEU A 97 16.08 -15.91 -7.58
N GLU A 98 16.70 -16.12 -8.72
CA GLU A 98 16.02 -16.02 -10.02
C GLU A 98 15.82 -17.39 -10.66
#